data_147eea4d9d140f0492bb143e9bdbecc4
#
_entry.id   147eea4d9d140f0492bb143e9bdbecc4
#
_cell.length_a   1.000
_cell.length_b   1.000
_cell.length_c   1.000
_cell.angle_alpha   90.00
_cell.angle_beta   90.00
_cell.angle_gamma   90.00
#
_symmetry.space_group_name_H-M   'P 1'
#
loop_
_entity.id
_entity.type
_entity.pdbx_description
1 polymer ?
#
loop_
_entity_poly.entity_id
_entity_poly.type
_entity_poly.pdbx_seq_one_letter_code
_entity_poly.pdbx_strand_id
1 'polypeptide(L)'
;PFNNTLLLFSELTQFKVTADPVLTPETINVSSTTEFEASLRAKPAAAGRFVYFASKRGAWSGMWEYYVDSDTDTNDAAETTSHVPEYLDGEIKKIEASSNEDMILVQTTGETQSVYVYRYYWKGREKLQASWSKWTFGDDVLSMSFNLADIMLLVKRGNNLFLEKINLSVDDATQYTTGKFPIMLDRRVQLETGGLTTVPYTDSNLTYINQRGKIITVSDVAALLSASEVVYAGIPYTFKYQFSEPVIKQENSPITTGHLQLRNYAVVYNDTGFFDVKVTPLKRATYTRSFTGRIVGASTNILNQAAIDSGTYRFGVIGKSSDIDVVLESSSHFPCVFQSAEYEAFFNLRSRRM
;
A
#
# COMPACT_ATOMS: atom_id res chain seq x y z
N PRO A 1 -26.34 7.81 -3.60
CA PRO A 1 -26.64 9.23 -3.77
C PRO A 1 -25.44 10.06 -3.31
N PHE A 2 -25.15 11.13 -4.01
CA PHE A 2 -24.08 12.06 -3.71
C PHE A 2 -24.75 13.44 -3.48
N ASN A 3 -24.57 14.04 -2.30
CA ASN A 3 -25.27 15.28 -1.91
C ASN A 3 -26.77 15.30 -2.27
N ASN A 4 -27.49 14.26 -1.88
CA ASN A 4 -28.94 14.09 -2.19
C ASN A 4 -29.28 14.06 -3.68
N THR A 5 -28.32 13.82 -4.55
CA THR A 5 -28.50 13.74 -6.00
C THR A 5 -27.99 12.43 -6.56
N LEU A 6 -28.47 12.02 -7.71
CA LEU A 6 -27.90 10.93 -8.48
C LEU A 6 -26.91 11.50 -9.48
N LEU A 7 -25.67 11.01 -9.48
CA LEU A 7 -24.67 11.32 -10.50
C LEU A 7 -24.71 10.25 -11.60
N LEU A 8 -24.67 10.70 -12.83
CA LEU A 8 -24.48 9.86 -14.01
C LEU A 8 -23.18 10.23 -14.68
N PHE A 9 -22.38 9.22 -15.00
CA PHE A 9 -21.11 9.37 -15.72
C PHE A 9 -21.31 8.86 -17.14
N SER A 10 -21.04 9.70 -18.12
CA SER A 10 -20.84 9.32 -19.52
C SER A 10 -19.37 9.40 -19.88
N GLU A 11 -19.00 9.03 -21.09
CA GLU A 11 -17.60 9.04 -21.54
C GLU A 11 -16.93 10.43 -21.47
N LEU A 12 -17.69 11.50 -21.66
CA LEU A 12 -17.14 12.87 -21.74
C LEU A 12 -17.79 13.86 -20.79
N THR A 13 -18.92 13.50 -20.15
CA THR A 13 -19.71 14.46 -19.37
C THR A 13 -20.31 13.78 -18.15
N GLN A 14 -20.30 14.46 -17.02
CA GLN A 14 -20.99 14.06 -15.80
C GLN A 14 -22.27 14.84 -15.66
N PHE A 15 -23.33 14.14 -15.26
CA PHE A 15 -24.65 14.72 -15.10
C PHE A 15 -25.13 14.56 -13.65
N LYS A 16 -25.88 15.55 -13.20
CA LYS A 16 -26.59 15.53 -11.94
C LYS A 16 -28.07 15.35 -12.23
N VAL A 17 -28.67 14.37 -11.59
CA VAL A 17 -30.12 14.15 -11.64
C VAL A 17 -30.75 14.61 -10.34
N THR A 18 -31.66 15.54 -10.42
CA THR A 18 -32.39 16.10 -9.28
C THR A 18 -33.88 15.96 -9.51
N ALA A 19 -34.64 16.00 -8.43
CA ALA A 19 -36.10 16.06 -8.47
C ALA A 19 -36.63 16.79 -7.23
N ASP A 20 -37.75 17.46 -7.36
CA ASP A 20 -38.40 18.14 -6.24
C ASP A 20 -39.92 17.87 -6.28
N PRO A 21 -40.53 17.32 -5.21
CA PRO A 21 -39.93 16.74 -3.99
C PRO A 21 -39.53 15.26 -4.15
N VAL A 22 -39.99 14.57 -5.16
CA VAL A 22 -39.79 13.14 -5.43
C VAL A 22 -39.43 12.91 -6.88
N LEU A 23 -38.61 11.93 -7.16
CA LEU A 23 -38.18 11.55 -8.50
C LEU A 23 -39.37 10.90 -9.26
N THR A 24 -39.95 11.64 -10.19
CA THR A 24 -41.01 11.17 -11.11
C THR A 24 -40.64 11.55 -12.55
N PRO A 25 -41.24 10.94 -13.56
CA PRO A 25 -41.00 11.32 -14.95
C PRO A 25 -41.27 12.80 -15.26
N GLU A 26 -42.13 13.46 -14.46
CA GLU A 26 -42.51 14.86 -14.62
C GLU A 26 -41.59 15.82 -13.86
N THR A 27 -40.98 15.37 -12.76
CA THR A 27 -40.14 16.20 -11.86
C THR A 27 -38.66 16.01 -12.06
N ILE A 28 -38.25 15.03 -12.87
CA ILE A 28 -36.83 14.73 -13.14
C ILE A 28 -36.19 15.89 -13.91
N ASN A 29 -35.08 16.38 -13.38
CA ASN A 29 -34.23 17.33 -14.06
C ASN A 29 -32.82 16.75 -14.18
N VAL A 30 -32.27 16.72 -15.40
CA VAL A 30 -30.93 16.26 -15.72
C VAL A 30 -30.13 17.45 -16.22
N SER A 31 -29.09 17.79 -15.50
CA SER A 31 -28.16 18.88 -15.87
C SER A 31 -26.75 18.39 -15.94
N SER A 32 -25.98 18.89 -16.91
CA SER A 32 -24.54 18.66 -16.97
C SER A 32 -23.82 19.41 -15.82
N THR A 33 -22.81 18.80 -15.23
CA THR A 33 -22.06 19.40 -14.13
C THR A 33 -20.62 19.67 -14.51
N THR A 34 -19.96 18.69 -15.14
CA THR A 34 -18.54 18.74 -15.50
C THR A 34 -18.31 17.98 -16.80
N GLU A 35 -17.20 18.26 -17.46
CA GLU A 35 -16.78 17.61 -18.71
C GLU A 35 -15.41 16.98 -18.52
N PHE A 36 -15.37 15.78 -17.88
CA PHE A 36 -14.18 14.97 -17.74
C PHE A 36 -14.34 13.67 -18.50
N GLU A 37 -13.26 13.20 -19.14
CA GLU A 37 -13.24 11.88 -19.77
C GLU A 37 -13.37 10.80 -18.68
N ALA A 38 -14.32 9.89 -18.83
CA ALA A 38 -14.55 8.78 -17.93
C ALA A 38 -14.59 7.44 -18.68
N SER A 39 -13.89 6.44 -18.16
CA SER A 39 -14.02 5.07 -18.63
C SER A 39 -15.24 4.43 -18.00
N LEU A 40 -16.18 3.97 -18.84
CA LEU A 40 -17.41 3.31 -18.40
C LEU A 40 -17.22 1.84 -18.00
N ARG A 41 -16.00 1.31 -18.15
CA ARG A 41 -15.70 -0.07 -17.80
C ARG A 41 -15.75 -0.32 -16.30
N ALA A 42 -15.23 0.61 -15.51
CA ALA A 42 -15.26 0.56 -14.06
C ALA A 42 -16.41 1.42 -13.51
N LYS A 43 -17.21 0.83 -12.64
CA LYS A 43 -18.24 1.58 -11.92
C LYS A 43 -17.57 2.58 -10.96
N PRO A 44 -17.98 3.86 -10.95
CA PRO A 44 -17.52 4.81 -9.96
C PRO A 44 -17.80 4.34 -8.53
N ALA A 45 -16.87 4.58 -7.61
CA ALA A 45 -16.97 4.21 -6.21
C ALA A 45 -17.00 5.45 -5.31
N ALA A 46 -17.94 5.50 -4.37
CA ALA A 46 -18.05 6.59 -3.42
C ALA A 46 -17.32 6.29 -2.12
N ALA A 47 -16.55 7.25 -1.60
CA ALA A 47 -15.95 7.22 -0.29
C ALA A 47 -16.05 8.59 0.39
N GLY A 48 -16.82 8.65 1.47
CA GLY A 48 -17.10 9.89 2.17
C GLY A 48 -17.77 10.92 1.26
N ARG A 49 -17.12 12.07 1.08
CA ARG A 49 -17.60 13.17 0.23
C ARG A 49 -17.07 13.14 -1.21
N PHE A 50 -16.38 12.08 -1.60
CA PHE A 50 -15.77 11.95 -2.90
C PHE A 50 -16.35 10.77 -3.68
N VAL A 51 -16.32 10.89 -5.00
CA VAL A 51 -16.61 9.79 -5.93
C VAL A 51 -15.41 9.58 -6.82
N TYR A 52 -14.86 8.38 -6.80
CA TYR A 52 -13.70 8.01 -7.60
C TYR A 52 -14.14 7.37 -8.90
N PHE A 53 -13.58 7.82 -10.01
CA PHE A 53 -13.86 7.28 -11.34
C PHE A 53 -12.59 7.16 -12.18
N ALA A 54 -12.63 6.30 -13.18
CA ALA A 54 -11.53 5.99 -14.06
C ALA A 54 -11.54 6.85 -15.32
N SER A 55 -10.37 7.19 -15.84
CA SER A 55 -10.18 7.69 -17.20
C SER A 55 -9.17 6.83 -17.96
N LYS A 56 -9.22 6.86 -19.29
CA LYS A 56 -8.29 6.11 -20.13
C LYS A 56 -7.21 7.02 -20.69
N ARG A 57 -5.94 6.58 -20.63
CA ARG A 57 -4.78 7.30 -21.14
C ARG A 57 -3.91 6.37 -22.01
N GLY A 58 -4.35 6.09 -23.22
CA GLY A 58 -3.62 5.17 -24.11
C GLY A 58 -3.49 3.77 -23.52
N ALA A 59 -2.25 3.35 -23.19
CA ALA A 59 -1.96 2.08 -22.54
C ALA A 59 -2.20 2.09 -21.02
N TRP A 60 -2.36 3.25 -20.43
CA TRP A 60 -2.48 3.49 -18.99
C TRP A 60 -3.84 4.03 -18.62
N SER A 61 -4.15 4.04 -17.35
CA SER A 61 -5.37 4.67 -16.80
C SER A 61 -5.05 5.76 -15.80
N GLY A 62 -5.92 6.77 -15.75
CA GLY A 62 -5.98 7.74 -14.67
C GLY A 62 -7.11 7.44 -13.71
N MET A 63 -6.98 7.86 -12.47
CA MET A 63 -8.06 7.87 -11.48
C MET A 63 -8.32 9.29 -11.02
N TRP A 64 -9.60 9.66 -11.01
CA TRP A 64 -10.10 10.98 -10.64
C TRP A 64 -10.93 10.91 -9.37
N GLU A 65 -10.87 11.97 -8.61
CA GLU A 65 -11.62 12.22 -7.39
C GLU A 65 -12.58 13.37 -7.66
N TYR A 66 -13.88 13.06 -7.75
CA TYR A 66 -14.96 14.00 -7.99
C TYR A 66 -15.50 14.50 -6.66
N TYR A 67 -15.72 15.81 -6.53
CA TYR A 67 -16.18 16.45 -5.30
C TYR A 67 -17.00 17.70 -5.60
N VAL A 68 -17.65 18.22 -4.56
CA VAL A 68 -18.26 19.56 -4.60
C VAL A 68 -17.30 20.52 -3.92
N ASP A 69 -16.89 21.55 -4.64
CA ASP A 69 -16.11 22.64 -4.07
C ASP A 69 -17.01 23.45 -3.12
N SER A 70 -16.62 23.53 -1.86
CA SER A 70 -17.42 24.17 -0.80
C SER A 70 -17.42 25.69 -0.89
N ASP A 71 -16.51 26.29 -1.63
CA ASP A 71 -16.37 27.75 -1.73
C ASP A 71 -17.20 28.30 -2.90
N THR A 72 -17.36 27.53 -3.96
CA THR A 72 -18.10 27.90 -5.15
C THR A 72 -19.43 27.15 -5.32
N ASP A 73 -19.69 26.12 -4.50
CA ASP A 73 -20.80 25.17 -4.60
C ASP A 73 -20.92 24.52 -6.01
N THR A 74 -19.78 24.40 -6.69
CA THR A 74 -19.66 23.78 -8.01
C THR A 74 -19.05 22.39 -7.89
N ASN A 75 -19.40 21.53 -8.84
CA ASN A 75 -18.77 20.23 -8.95
C ASN A 75 -17.43 20.37 -9.69
N ASP A 76 -16.42 19.63 -9.22
CA ASP A 76 -15.10 19.59 -9.83
C ASP A 76 -14.47 18.19 -9.65
N ALA A 77 -13.35 17.93 -10.31
CA ALA A 77 -12.60 16.71 -10.13
C ALA A 77 -11.09 16.94 -10.19
N ALA A 78 -10.37 16.26 -9.31
CA ALA A 78 -8.92 16.28 -9.28
C ALA A 78 -8.36 14.90 -9.62
N GLU A 79 -7.31 14.87 -10.43
CA GLU A 79 -6.66 13.64 -10.78
C GLU A 79 -5.70 13.18 -9.69
N THR A 80 -5.91 11.98 -9.16
CA THR A 80 -5.07 11.37 -8.10
C THR A 80 -3.81 10.71 -8.65
N THR A 81 -3.74 10.47 -9.96
CA THR A 81 -2.61 9.84 -10.67
C THR A 81 -1.73 10.84 -11.41
N SER A 82 -1.98 12.15 -11.32
CA SER A 82 -1.25 13.17 -12.08
C SER A 82 0.26 13.13 -11.89
N HIS A 83 0.73 12.76 -10.71
CA HIS A 83 2.16 12.64 -10.38
C HIS A 83 2.78 11.28 -10.77
N VAL A 84 1.96 10.30 -11.16
CA VAL A 84 2.35 8.95 -11.56
C VAL A 84 1.53 8.48 -12.78
N PRO A 85 1.62 9.17 -13.92
CA PRO A 85 0.71 8.98 -15.06
C PRO A 85 0.81 7.61 -15.73
N GLU A 86 1.92 6.90 -15.55
CA GLU A 86 2.20 5.56 -16.11
C GLU A 86 2.19 4.46 -15.02
N TYR A 87 1.45 4.68 -13.92
CA TYR A 87 1.46 3.72 -12.82
C TYR A 87 0.40 2.64 -12.94
N LEU A 88 -0.81 3.00 -13.39
CA LEU A 88 -1.94 2.07 -13.53
C LEU A 88 -1.92 1.45 -14.94
N ASP A 89 -1.28 0.29 -15.07
CA ASP A 89 -1.12 -0.40 -16.34
C ASP A 89 -2.45 -0.97 -16.85
N GLY A 90 -2.76 -0.72 -18.11
CA GLY A 90 -4.00 -1.14 -18.75
C GLY A 90 -5.21 -0.32 -18.33
N GLU A 91 -6.40 -0.83 -18.60
CA GLU A 91 -7.66 -0.17 -18.30
C GLU A 91 -8.18 -0.58 -16.91
N ILE A 92 -8.64 0.38 -16.11
CA ILE A 92 -9.29 0.09 -14.82
C ILE A 92 -10.57 -0.68 -15.06
N LYS A 93 -10.71 -1.85 -14.46
CA LYS A 93 -11.90 -2.71 -14.54
C LYS A 93 -12.76 -2.69 -13.28
N LYS A 94 -12.18 -2.36 -12.13
CA LYS A 94 -12.90 -2.28 -10.86
C LYS A 94 -12.26 -1.28 -9.91
N ILE A 95 -13.09 -0.52 -9.23
CA ILE A 95 -12.73 0.38 -8.14
C ILE A 95 -13.57 0.00 -6.93
N GLU A 96 -12.93 -0.21 -5.78
CA GLU A 96 -13.58 -0.41 -4.49
C GLU A 96 -13.05 0.62 -3.50
N ALA A 97 -13.91 1.18 -2.68
CA ALA A 97 -13.57 2.28 -1.79
C ALA A 97 -14.06 2.03 -0.37
N SER A 98 -13.22 2.34 0.62
CA SER A 98 -13.58 2.33 2.03
C SER A 98 -13.26 3.70 2.64
N SER A 99 -14.29 4.37 3.15
CA SER A 99 -14.12 5.64 3.86
C SER A 99 -13.63 5.45 5.31
N ASN A 100 -13.80 4.26 5.89
CA ASN A 100 -13.32 3.98 7.24
C ASN A 100 -11.81 3.73 7.27
N GLU A 101 -11.30 3.15 6.19
CA GLU A 101 -9.88 2.80 6.06
C GLU A 101 -9.08 3.85 5.28
N ASP A 102 -9.73 4.91 4.78
CA ASP A 102 -9.15 5.93 3.91
C ASP A 102 -8.38 5.30 2.73
N MET A 103 -9.02 4.29 2.09
CA MET A 103 -8.40 3.43 1.10
C MET A 103 -9.28 3.21 -0.12
N ILE A 104 -8.64 3.24 -1.28
CA ILE A 104 -9.25 2.86 -2.57
C ILE A 104 -8.42 1.71 -3.15
N LEU A 105 -9.10 0.66 -3.59
CA LEU A 105 -8.52 -0.45 -4.30
C LEU A 105 -8.87 -0.35 -5.79
N VAL A 106 -7.89 -0.55 -6.63
CA VAL A 106 -8.04 -0.46 -8.08
C VAL A 106 -7.48 -1.72 -8.73
N GLN A 107 -8.27 -2.32 -9.60
CA GLN A 107 -7.88 -3.48 -10.41
C GLN A 107 -7.90 -3.09 -11.88
N THR A 108 -6.83 -3.46 -12.60
CA THR A 108 -6.65 -3.13 -14.02
C THR A 108 -6.62 -4.38 -14.90
N THR A 109 -6.60 -4.19 -16.20
CA THR A 109 -6.50 -5.27 -17.19
C THR A 109 -5.05 -5.62 -17.53
N GLY A 110 -4.10 -4.71 -17.32
CA GLY A 110 -2.70 -4.91 -17.62
C GLY A 110 -2.01 -5.81 -16.61
N GLU A 111 -2.32 -5.63 -15.31
CA GLU A 111 -1.75 -6.43 -14.23
C GLU A 111 -2.83 -7.18 -13.44
N THR A 112 -3.24 -8.35 -13.92
CA THR A 112 -4.31 -9.15 -13.30
C THR A 112 -3.94 -9.75 -11.95
N GLN A 113 -2.65 -9.91 -11.67
CA GLN A 113 -2.10 -10.45 -10.43
C GLN A 113 -1.89 -9.40 -9.33
N SER A 114 -2.20 -8.15 -9.63
CA SER A 114 -1.94 -7.04 -8.73
C SER A 114 -3.21 -6.25 -8.40
N VAL A 115 -3.21 -5.65 -7.24
CA VAL A 115 -4.19 -4.64 -6.81
C VAL A 115 -3.43 -3.37 -6.48
N TYR A 116 -3.79 -2.27 -7.13
CA TYR A 116 -3.26 -0.96 -6.80
C TYR A 116 -4.05 -0.38 -5.64
N VAL A 117 -3.34 0.23 -4.72
CA VAL A 117 -3.90 0.75 -3.47
C VAL A 117 -3.57 2.22 -3.37
N TYR A 118 -4.61 3.04 -3.31
CA TYR A 118 -4.50 4.46 -3.02
C TYR A 118 -4.93 4.70 -1.57
N ARG A 119 -4.04 5.24 -0.75
CA ARG A 119 -4.34 5.67 0.63
C ARG A 119 -4.22 7.17 0.74
N TYR A 120 -5.12 7.75 1.52
CA TYR A 120 -5.15 9.19 1.75
C TYR A 120 -5.45 9.50 3.21
N TYR A 121 -5.07 10.70 3.62
CA TYR A 121 -5.40 11.21 4.95
C TYR A 121 -5.83 12.67 4.85
N TRP A 122 -7.02 12.95 5.35
CA TRP A 122 -7.58 14.28 5.43
C TRP A 122 -7.57 14.81 6.86
N LYS A 123 -7.12 16.05 7.04
CA LYS A 123 -7.29 16.81 8.28
C LYS A 123 -8.26 17.95 8.01
N GLY A 124 -9.52 17.74 8.37
CA GLY A 124 -10.58 18.69 8.03
C GLY A 124 -10.81 18.79 6.51
N ARG A 125 -10.43 19.91 5.90
CA ARG A 125 -10.57 20.16 4.45
C ARG A 125 -9.28 19.93 3.65
N GLU A 126 -8.16 19.76 4.31
CA GLU A 126 -6.85 19.62 3.69
C GLU A 126 -6.45 18.14 3.58
N LYS A 127 -6.05 17.73 2.38
CA LYS A 127 -5.44 16.41 2.14
C LYS A 127 -3.95 16.49 2.48
N LEU A 128 -3.59 16.03 3.67
CA LEU A 128 -2.22 16.07 4.15
C LEU A 128 -1.34 14.99 3.50
N GLN A 129 -1.92 13.86 3.18
CA GLN A 129 -1.20 12.72 2.63
C GLN A 129 -2.02 12.00 1.58
N ALA A 130 -1.35 11.57 0.51
CA ALA A 130 -1.89 10.69 -0.49
C ALA A 130 -0.76 9.87 -1.09
N SER A 131 -0.97 8.57 -1.26
CA SER A 131 0.06 7.68 -1.79
C SER A 131 -0.53 6.52 -2.55
N TRP A 132 0.16 6.13 -3.61
CA TRP A 132 -0.10 4.90 -4.35
C TRP A 132 0.87 3.81 -3.93
N SER A 133 0.36 2.59 -3.82
CA SER A 133 1.14 1.37 -3.65
C SER A 133 0.54 0.25 -4.49
N LYS A 134 1.29 -0.83 -4.66
CA LYS A 134 0.86 -2.01 -5.42
C LYS A 134 1.08 -3.27 -4.59
N TRP A 135 0.04 -4.09 -4.48
CA TRP A 135 0.10 -5.40 -3.86
C TRP A 135 0.04 -6.47 -4.94
N THR A 136 1.01 -7.37 -4.97
CA THR A 136 1.10 -8.44 -5.97
C THR A 136 0.91 -9.79 -5.28
N PHE A 137 -0.02 -10.60 -5.80
CA PHE A 137 -0.46 -11.86 -5.21
C PHE A 137 0.11 -13.09 -5.91
N GLY A 138 0.86 -12.90 -6.99
CA GLY A 138 1.48 -13.97 -7.77
C GLY A 138 0.52 -14.76 -8.68
N ASP A 139 -0.80 -14.60 -8.48
CA ASP A 139 -1.86 -15.26 -9.25
C ASP A 139 -3.00 -14.28 -9.55
N ASP A 140 -3.90 -14.63 -10.47
CA ASP A 140 -4.95 -13.73 -10.93
C ASP A 140 -5.98 -13.41 -9.85
N VAL A 141 -6.09 -12.13 -9.53
CA VAL A 141 -7.17 -11.58 -8.69
C VAL A 141 -8.40 -11.36 -9.58
N LEU A 142 -9.43 -12.15 -9.38
CA LEU A 142 -10.66 -12.07 -10.18
C LEU A 142 -11.60 -10.97 -9.70
N SER A 143 -11.69 -10.79 -8.39
CA SER A 143 -12.54 -9.78 -7.76
C SER A 143 -12.01 -9.39 -6.40
N MET A 144 -12.40 -8.19 -5.95
CA MET A 144 -12.07 -7.65 -4.64
C MET A 144 -13.27 -6.91 -4.08
N SER A 145 -13.39 -6.82 -2.75
CA SER A 145 -14.42 -6.02 -2.09
C SER A 145 -14.03 -5.77 -0.63
N PHE A 146 -14.50 -4.66 -0.08
CA PHE A 146 -14.41 -4.41 1.35
C PHE A 146 -15.55 -5.10 2.10
N ASN A 147 -15.23 -5.66 3.24
CA ASN A 147 -16.19 -6.14 4.24
C ASN A 147 -15.77 -5.57 5.60
N LEU A 148 -16.29 -4.38 5.94
CA LEU A 148 -15.85 -3.58 7.10
C LEU A 148 -14.33 -3.28 7.00
N ALA A 149 -13.55 -3.69 7.99
CA ALA A 149 -12.09 -3.54 8.05
C ALA A 149 -11.33 -4.68 7.31
N ASP A 150 -12.04 -5.61 6.69
CA ASP A 150 -11.44 -6.69 5.92
C ASP A 150 -11.52 -6.42 4.43
N ILE A 151 -10.50 -6.84 3.68
CA ILE A 151 -10.54 -6.92 2.23
C ILE A 151 -10.72 -8.38 1.85
N MET A 152 -11.76 -8.65 1.06
CA MET A 152 -12.04 -9.97 0.52
C MET A 152 -11.57 -10.02 -0.93
N LEU A 153 -10.72 -11.00 -1.25
CA LEU A 153 -10.17 -11.23 -2.58
C LEU A 153 -10.61 -12.60 -3.08
N LEU A 154 -11.13 -12.65 -4.29
CA LEU A 154 -11.32 -13.89 -5.03
C LEU A 154 -10.11 -14.09 -5.93
N VAL A 155 -9.26 -15.05 -5.61
CA VAL A 155 -8.01 -15.31 -6.32
C VAL A 155 -8.08 -16.68 -7.01
N LYS A 156 -7.66 -16.74 -8.27
CA LYS A 156 -7.53 -17.98 -9.02
C LYS A 156 -6.09 -18.47 -8.93
N ARG A 157 -5.86 -19.54 -8.18
CA ARG A 157 -4.54 -20.14 -8.01
C ARG A 157 -4.47 -21.48 -8.74
N GLY A 158 -3.78 -21.52 -9.86
CA GLY A 158 -3.82 -22.64 -10.77
C GLY A 158 -5.25 -22.92 -11.27
N ASN A 159 -5.79 -24.10 -10.99
CA ASN A 159 -7.16 -24.48 -11.34
C ASN A 159 -8.19 -24.25 -10.24
N ASN A 160 -7.78 -23.78 -9.06
CA ASN A 160 -8.65 -23.60 -7.91
C ASN A 160 -8.98 -22.13 -7.67
N LEU A 161 -10.15 -21.89 -7.08
CA LEU A 161 -10.58 -20.56 -6.63
C LEU A 161 -10.49 -20.50 -5.11
N PHE A 162 -9.89 -19.44 -4.60
CA PHE A 162 -9.76 -19.17 -3.19
C PHE A 162 -10.40 -17.83 -2.84
N LEU A 163 -11.16 -17.81 -1.75
CA LEU A 163 -11.59 -16.60 -1.11
C LEU A 163 -10.57 -16.28 -0.01
N GLU A 164 -9.77 -15.26 -0.25
CA GLU A 164 -8.71 -14.82 0.65
C GLU A 164 -9.12 -13.55 1.38
N LYS A 165 -8.73 -13.40 2.63
CA LYS A 165 -9.05 -12.27 3.48
C LYS A 165 -7.79 -11.55 3.91
N ILE A 166 -7.74 -10.23 3.72
CA ILE A 166 -6.72 -9.35 4.30
C ILE A 166 -7.40 -8.58 5.43
N ASN A 167 -6.93 -8.78 6.66
CA ASN A 167 -7.39 -8.02 7.81
C ASN A 167 -6.55 -6.75 7.95
N LEU A 168 -7.20 -5.58 7.96
CA LEU A 168 -6.56 -4.28 8.13
C LEU A 168 -6.54 -3.82 9.60
N SER A 169 -7.26 -4.52 10.49
CA SER A 169 -7.27 -4.19 11.91
C SER A 169 -5.94 -4.54 12.57
N VAL A 170 -5.33 -3.55 13.23
CA VAL A 170 -4.06 -3.72 13.95
C VAL A 170 -4.25 -4.48 15.26
N ASP A 171 -5.46 -4.46 15.83
CA ASP A 171 -5.76 -4.98 17.17
C ASP A 171 -6.30 -6.42 17.18
N ASP A 172 -6.27 -7.12 16.04
CA ASP A 172 -6.72 -8.51 15.99
C ASP A 172 -5.74 -9.41 16.76
N ALA A 173 -6.16 -9.84 17.95
CA ALA A 173 -5.37 -10.71 18.83
C ALA A 173 -4.96 -12.04 18.17
N THR A 174 -5.68 -12.48 17.13
CA THR A 174 -5.35 -13.68 16.36
C THR A 174 -4.11 -13.52 15.49
N GLN A 175 -3.64 -12.29 15.27
CA GLN A 175 -2.44 -12.00 14.49
C GLN A 175 -1.14 -12.12 15.29
N TYR A 176 -1.23 -12.17 16.62
CA TYR A 176 -0.06 -12.15 17.49
C TYR A 176 0.29 -13.54 18.01
N THR A 177 1.59 -13.78 18.10
CA THR A 177 2.15 -14.96 18.78
C THR A 177 2.23 -14.72 20.28
N THR A 178 2.62 -15.74 21.06
CA THR A 178 2.92 -15.61 22.50
C THR A 178 4.02 -14.58 22.80
N GLY A 179 4.85 -14.22 21.82
CA GLY A 179 5.86 -13.16 21.90
C GLY A 179 5.32 -11.75 21.64
N LYS A 180 4.02 -11.59 21.40
CA LYS A 180 3.33 -10.32 21.18
C LYS A 180 3.77 -9.54 19.92
N PHE A 181 4.09 -10.22 18.85
CA PHE A 181 4.36 -9.60 17.55
C PHE A 181 3.62 -10.35 16.44
N PRO A 182 3.16 -9.62 15.38
CA PRO A 182 2.46 -10.25 14.27
C PRO A 182 3.40 -11.07 13.40
N ILE A 183 2.89 -12.19 12.86
CA ILE A 183 3.57 -12.96 11.83
C ILE A 183 3.06 -12.52 10.47
N MET A 184 3.95 -11.97 9.65
CA MET A 184 3.65 -11.42 8.33
C MET A 184 3.93 -12.49 7.26
N LEU A 185 2.90 -13.19 6.83
CA LEU A 185 2.94 -14.18 5.76
C LEU A 185 1.72 -13.98 4.86
N ASP A 186 1.90 -14.17 3.57
CA ASP A 186 0.79 -14.29 2.63
C ASP A 186 0.09 -15.63 2.82
N ARG A 187 -1.24 -15.68 2.64
CA ARG A 187 -2.08 -16.87 2.83
C ARG A 187 -1.86 -17.55 4.18
N ARG A 188 -1.60 -16.77 5.22
CA ARG A 188 -1.30 -17.26 6.56
C ARG A 188 -2.46 -18.07 7.12
N VAL A 189 -2.15 -19.27 7.63
CA VAL A 189 -3.05 -20.11 8.41
C VAL A 189 -2.44 -20.40 9.77
N GLN A 190 -3.30 -20.53 10.77
CA GLN A 190 -2.93 -20.98 12.11
C GLN A 190 -3.22 -22.46 12.22
N LEU A 191 -2.20 -23.21 12.63
CA LEU A 191 -2.29 -24.63 12.91
C LEU A 191 -2.27 -24.84 14.43
N GLU A 192 -3.24 -25.58 14.95
CA GLU A 192 -3.38 -25.84 16.38
C GLU A 192 -4.12 -27.14 16.66
N THR A 193 -3.92 -27.70 17.84
CA THR A 193 -4.64 -28.91 18.29
C THR A 193 -6.10 -28.57 18.53
N GLY A 194 -7.03 -29.30 17.89
CA GLY A 194 -8.47 -29.03 17.96
C GLY A 194 -8.99 -28.07 16.88
N GLY A 195 -8.09 -27.52 16.07
CA GLY A 195 -8.39 -26.70 14.89
C GLY A 195 -7.81 -27.32 13.61
N LEU A 196 -7.25 -26.47 12.73
CA LEU A 196 -6.52 -26.92 11.56
C LEU A 196 -5.19 -27.54 11.98
N THR A 197 -4.90 -28.74 11.53
CA THR A 197 -3.61 -29.43 11.75
C THR A 197 -2.74 -29.47 10.50
N THR A 198 -3.32 -29.17 9.35
CA THR A 198 -2.64 -29.15 8.05
C THR A 198 -3.02 -27.90 7.26
N VAL A 199 -2.11 -27.44 6.41
CA VAL A 199 -2.37 -26.31 5.52
C VAL A 199 -3.37 -26.73 4.44
N PRO A 200 -4.45 -25.94 4.18
CA PRO A 200 -5.50 -26.31 3.23
C PRO A 200 -5.10 -26.06 1.76
N TYR A 201 -3.85 -25.78 1.48
CA TYR A 201 -3.32 -25.56 0.14
C TYR A 201 -1.88 -26.07 0.05
N THR A 202 -1.36 -26.19 -1.17
CA THR A 202 0.02 -26.59 -1.45
C THR A 202 0.77 -25.46 -2.15
N ASP A 203 1.99 -25.20 -1.70
CA ASP A 203 2.90 -24.24 -2.34
C ASP A 203 4.35 -24.67 -2.07
N SER A 204 5.23 -24.47 -3.03
CA SER A 204 6.66 -24.80 -2.91
C SER A 204 7.43 -23.92 -1.91
N ASN A 205 6.92 -22.71 -1.66
CA ASN A 205 7.54 -21.72 -0.78
C ASN A 205 6.92 -21.67 0.62
N LEU A 206 6.12 -22.69 0.96
CA LEU A 206 5.43 -22.75 2.24
C LEU A 206 6.44 -22.75 3.40
N THR A 207 6.29 -21.80 4.30
CA THR A 207 7.15 -21.62 5.47
C THR A 207 6.33 -21.81 6.73
N TYR A 208 6.91 -22.52 7.73
CA TYR A 208 6.29 -22.76 9.01
C TYR A 208 7.02 -21.98 10.10
N ILE A 209 6.28 -21.34 10.99
CA ILE A 209 6.79 -20.47 12.04
C ILE A 209 6.10 -20.84 13.35
N ASN A 210 6.89 -21.08 14.40
CA ASN A 210 6.33 -21.35 15.71
C ASN A 210 5.87 -20.05 16.41
N GLN A 211 5.16 -20.20 17.52
CA GLN A 211 4.65 -19.07 18.32
C GLN A 211 5.74 -18.13 18.87
N ARG A 212 7.01 -18.48 18.79
CA ARG A 212 8.17 -17.64 19.19
C ARG A 212 8.81 -16.90 18.01
N GLY A 213 8.24 -17.04 16.81
CA GLY A 213 8.74 -16.42 15.61
C GLY A 213 9.94 -17.12 14.97
N LYS A 214 10.24 -18.37 15.34
CA LYS A 214 11.31 -19.15 14.73
C LYS A 214 10.77 -19.95 13.55
N ILE A 215 11.49 -19.90 12.42
CA ILE A 215 11.21 -20.80 11.28
C ILE A 215 11.54 -22.24 11.71
N ILE A 216 10.62 -23.15 11.41
CA ILE A 216 10.71 -24.57 11.74
C ILE A 216 10.55 -25.42 10.48
N THR A 217 10.93 -26.68 10.57
CA THR A 217 10.75 -27.66 9.49
C THR A 217 9.35 -28.28 9.54
N VAL A 218 8.88 -28.81 8.43
CA VAL A 218 7.58 -29.53 8.36
C VAL A 218 7.53 -30.71 9.36
N SER A 219 8.68 -31.39 9.57
CA SER A 219 8.79 -32.50 10.52
C SER A 219 8.56 -32.08 11.98
N ASP A 220 8.82 -30.83 12.33
CA ASP A 220 8.67 -30.32 13.69
C ASP A 220 7.21 -29.96 14.01
N VAL A 221 6.39 -29.74 12.99
CA VAL A 221 4.99 -29.27 13.15
C VAL A 221 4.17 -30.24 13.99
N ALA A 222 4.21 -31.54 13.69
CA ALA A 222 3.46 -32.55 14.42
C ALA A 222 3.85 -32.63 15.91
N ALA A 223 5.14 -32.49 16.22
CA ALA A 223 5.64 -32.50 17.59
C ALA A 223 5.17 -31.26 18.38
N LEU A 224 5.20 -30.08 17.76
CA LEU A 224 4.74 -28.83 18.37
C LEU A 224 3.23 -28.83 18.60
N LEU A 225 2.43 -29.31 17.64
CA LEU A 225 0.98 -29.46 17.80
C LEU A 225 0.63 -30.46 18.93
N SER A 226 1.39 -31.56 19.05
CA SER A 226 1.22 -32.54 20.16
C SER A 226 1.55 -31.89 21.52
N ALA A 227 2.45 -30.89 21.55
CA ALA A 227 2.76 -30.12 22.75
C ALA A 227 1.76 -28.97 22.98
N SER A 228 0.67 -28.88 22.21
CA SER A 228 -0.32 -27.80 22.25
C SER A 228 0.26 -26.42 21.94
N GLU A 229 1.34 -26.37 21.16
CA GLU A 229 1.88 -25.13 20.65
C GLU A 229 1.19 -24.75 19.33
N VAL A 230 1.08 -23.45 19.07
CA VAL A 230 0.53 -22.91 17.82
C VAL A 230 1.65 -22.77 16.78
N VAL A 231 1.34 -23.17 15.54
CA VAL A 231 2.23 -23.02 14.39
C VAL A 231 1.52 -22.18 13.34
N TYR A 232 2.22 -21.20 12.79
CA TYR A 232 1.74 -20.41 11.65
C TYR A 232 2.41 -20.93 10.38
N ALA A 233 1.61 -21.12 9.35
CA ALA A 233 2.10 -21.51 8.03
C ALA A 233 1.63 -20.50 6.98
N GLY A 234 2.47 -20.20 5.99
CA GLY A 234 2.15 -19.26 4.93
C GLY A 234 3.31 -19.05 3.97
N ILE A 235 3.16 -18.13 3.04
CA ILE A 235 4.14 -17.83 2.00
C ILE A 235 4.84 -16.52 2.36
N PRO A 236 6.17 -16.47 2.44
CA PRO A 236 6.91 -15.22 2.59
C PRO A 236 6.67 -14.29 1.40
N TYR A 237 6.54 -13.00 1.67
CA TYR A 237 6.45 -11.97 0.65
C TYR A 237 7.52 -10.90 0.87
N THR A 238 7.79 -10.09 -0.15
CA THR A 238 8.78 -9.02 -0.06
C THR A 238 8.07 -7.67 -0.02
N PHE A 239 8.26 -6.95 1.09
CA PHE A 239 7.96 -5.53 1.18
C PHE A 239 9.10 -4.73 0.55
N LYS A 240 8.78 -3.75 -0.28
CA LYS A 240 9.76 -2.86 -0.90
C LYS A 240 9.25 -1.42 -0.90
N TYR A 241 10.10 -0.50 -0.44
CA TYR A 241 9.86 0.94 -0.52
C TYR A 241 11.11 1.63 -1.09
N GLN A 242 10.96 2.31 -2.22
CA GLN A 242 12.03 3.08 -2.84
C GLN A 242 11.79 4.57 -2.58
N PHE A 243 12.80 5.23 -2.04
CA PHE A 243 12.73 6.69 -1.85
C PHE A 243 12.78 7.41 -3.19
N SER A 244 11.97 8.45 -3.31
CA SER A 244 12.08 9.39 -4.43
C SER A 244 13.40 10.16 -4.36
N GLU A 245 13.87 10.66 -5.49
CA GLU A 245 15.04 11.54 -5.52
C GLU A 245 14.79 12.78 -4.65
N PRO A 246 15.64 13.05 -3.63
CA PRO A 246 15.54 14.25 -2.84
C PRO A 246 15.89 15.49 -3.68
N VAL A 247 15.03 16.49 -3.65
CA VAL A 247 15.22 17.78 -4.31
C VAL A 247 15.04 18.92 -3.33
N ILE A 248 15.81 19.99 -3.49
CA ILE A 248 15.59 21.23 -2.74
C ILE A 248 14.59 22.09 -3.49
N LYS A 249 13.61 22.62 -2.77
CA LYS A 249 12.61 23.55 -3.30
C LYS A 249 12.86 24.94 -2.76
N GLN A 250 12.70 25.94 -3.61
CA GLN A 250 12.60 27.34 -3.25
C GLN A 250 11.26 27.86 -3.76
N GLU A 251 10.44 28.42 -2.87
CA GLU A 251 9.09 28.91 -3.20
C GLU A 251 8.26 27.89 -4.00
N ASN A 252 8.25 26.64 -3.54
CA ASN A 252 7.58 25.49 -4.18
C ASN A 252 8.13 25.02 -5.55
N SER A 253 9.18 25.66 -6.08
CA SER A 253 9.83 25.24 -7.33
C SER A 253 11.12 24.47 -7.04
N PRO A 254 11.37 23.31 -7.70
CA PRO A 254 12.60 22.55 -7.50
C PRO A 254 13.81 23.31 -8.08
N ILE A 255 14.92 23.36 -7.33
CA ILE A 255 16.18 23.89 -7.80
C ILE A 255 16.94 22.81 -8.57
N THR A 256 16.95 22.89 -9.89
CA THR A 256 17.60 21.92 -10.77
C THR A 256 19.07 22.21 -11.08
N THR A 257 19.53 23.43 -10.83
CA THR A 257 20.90 23.89 -11.14
C THR A 257 21.92 23.61 -10.05
N GLY A 258 21.48 23.13 -8.90
CA GLY A 258 22.32 22.80 -7.75
C GLY A 258 22.89 21.39 -7.79
N HIS A 259 23.81 21.14 -6.87
CA HIS A 259 24.35 19.81 -6.57
C HIS A 259 23.98 19.45 -5.13
N LEU A 260 23.05 18.50 -4.97
CA LEU A 260 22.67 17.96 -3.67
C LEU A 260 23.47 16.69 -3.41
N GLN A 261 24.37 16.74 -2.44
CA GLN A 261 25.18 15.60 -2.04
C GLN A 261 24.63 14.99 -0.76
N LEU A 262 24.09 13.79 -0.87
CA LEU A 262 23.59 13.02 0.25
C LEU A 262 24.74 12.52 1.14
N ARG A 263 24.52 12.48 2.45
CA ARG A 263 25.45 11.99 3.46
C ARG A 263 24.89 10.82 4.23
N ASN A 264 23.77 11.00 4.87
CA ASN A 264 23.12 10.02 5.71
C ASN A 264 21.62 10.05 5.51
N TYR A 265 20.96 8.92 5.76
CA TYR A 265 19.56 8.79 6.03
C TYR A 265 19.35 8.33 7.47
N ALA A 266 18.25 8.78 8.07
CA ALA A 266 17.73 8.32 9.34
C ALA A 266 16.28 7.89 9.14
N VAL A 267 15.96 6.64 9.40
CA VAL A 267 14.61 6.08 9.27
C VAL A 267 14.07 5.80 10.66
N VAL A 268 12.94 6.38 10.99
CA VAL A 268 12.21 6.12 12.22
C VAL A 268 11.31 4.91 11.99
N TYR A 269 11.47 3.89 12.82
CA TYR A 269 10.73 2.64 12.75
C TYR A 269 10.06 2.33 14.09
N ASN A 270 8.96 1.58 14.04
CA ASN A 270 8.23 1.11 15.20
C ASN A 270 7.91 -0.38 15.07
N ASP A 271 8.01 -1.13 16.18
CA ASP A 271 7.68 -2.56 16.25
C ASP A 271 8.22 -3.38 15.06
N THR A 272 9.50 -3.16 14.73
CA THR A 272 10.15 -3.71 13.54
C THR A 272 11.18 -4.77 13.92
N GLY A 273 11.13 -5.93 13.24
CA GLY A 273 12.04 -7.04 13.50
C GLY A 273 13.22 -7.10 12.53
N PHE A 274 12.99 -6.89 11.23
CA PHE A 274 14.03 -7.02 10.22
C PHE A 274 13.74 -6.19 8.98
N PHE A 275 14.75 -5.53 8.46
CA PHE A 275 14.78 -4.97 7.10
C PHE A 275 16.19 -4.78 6.57
N ASP A 276 16.30 -4.76 5.27
CA ASP A 276 17.52 -4.40 4.54
C ASP A 276 17.41 -2.99 3.97
N VAL A 277 18.50 -2.27 4.05
CA VAL A 277 18.69 -1.02 3.31
C VAL A 277 19.62 -1.31 2.14
N LYS A 278 19.11 -1.16 0.93
CA LYS A 278 19.87 -1.31 -0.32
C LYS A 278 20.15 0.06 -0.91
N VAL A 279 21.42 0.36 -1.10
CA VAL A 279 21.85 1.63 -1.70
C VAL A 279 22.61 1.30 -2.98
N THR A 280 22.10 1.81 -4.09
CA THR A 280 22.65 1.56 -5.43
C THR A 280 23.16 2.88 -6.02
N PRO A 281 24.47 3.17 -5.98
CA PRO A 281 25.04 4.30 -6.67
C PRO A 281 25.10 4.03 -8.18
N LEU A 282 24.89 5.09 -8.98
CA LEU A 282 24.98 5.00 -10.44
C LEU A 282 26.31 4.37 -10.89
N LYS A 283 26.22 3.35 -11.73
CA LYS A 283 27.37 2.57 -12.28
C LYS A 283 28.25 1.89 -11.21
N ARG A 284 27.72 1.63 -10.02
CA ARG A 284 28.40 0.87 -8.98
C ARG A 284 27.52 -0.24 -8.45
N ALA A 285 28.13 -1.22 -7.79
CA ALA A 285 27.39 -2.30 -7.15
C ALA A 285 26.54 -1.79 -5.97
N THR A 286 25.35 -2.36 -5.83
CA THR A 286 24.48 -2.14 -4.68
C THR A 286 25.18 -2.65 -3.40
N TYR A 287 25.15 -1.87 -2.35
CA TYR A 287 25.53 -2.34 -1.03
C TYR A 287 24.31 -2.43 -0.12
N THR A 288 24.29 -3.47 0.71
CA THR A 288 23.18 -3.76 1.61
C THR A 288 23.63 -3.62 3.07
N ARG A 289 22.75 -3.05 3.90
CA ARG A 289 22.91 -3.01 5.35
C ARG A 289 21.64 -3.57 5.98
N SER A 290 21.81 -4.60 6.81
CA SER A 290 20.69 -5.27 7.47
C SER A 290 20.48 -4.73 8.87
N PHE A 291 19.21 -4.46 9.19
CA PHE A 291 18.73 -4.23 10.54
C PHE A 291 18.04 -5.52 11.04
N THR A 292 18.38 -5.97 12.24
CA THR A 292 17.93 -7.26 12.78
C THR A 292 17.09 -7.16 14.06
N GLY A 293 16.68 -5.96 14.44
CA GLY A 293 15.94 -5.71 15.69
C GLY A 293 16.80 -5.95 16.96
N ARG A 294 18.04 -6.46 16.81
CA ARG A 294 18.91 -6.78 17.93
C ARG A 294 19.88 -5.64 18.21
N ILE A 295 19.66 -4.94 19.31
CA ILE A 295 20.54 -3.88 19.77
C ILE A 295 21.45 -4.45 20.89
N VAL A 296 22.74 -4.23 20.77
CA VAL A 296 23.70 -4.70 21.78
C VAL A 296 23.38 -4.10 23.15
N GLY A 297 23.21 -4.97 24.15
CA GLY A 297 22.87 -4.56 25.52
C GLY A 297 21.38 -4.36 25.79
N ALA A 298 20.50 -4.52 24.81
CA ALA A 298 19.06 -4.43 25.04
C ALA A 298 18.53 -5.67 25.79
N SER A 299 17.62 -5.44 26.75
CA SER A 299 16.96 -6.51 27.51
C SER A 299 15.99 -7.35 26.66
N THR A 300 15.65 -6.88 25.47
CA THR A 300 14.82 -7.57 24.47
C THR A 300 15.55 -8.67 23.73
N ASN A 301 16.90 -8.77 23.85
CA ASN A 301 17.70 -9.81 23.25
C ASN A 301 17.59 -11.14 24.01
N ILE A 302 16.46 -11.82 23.91
CA ILE A 302 16.23 -13.14 24.53
C ILE A 302 16.60 -14.22 23.53
N LEU A 303 17.32 -15.25 23.99
CA LEU A 303 17.72 -16.38 23.16
C LEU A 303 16.48 -17.14 22.63
N ASN A 304 16.49 -17.49 21.36
CA ASN A 304 15.38 -18.17 20.65
C ASN A 304 14.06 -17.37 20.58
N GLN A 305 14.11 -16.06 20.77
CA GLN A 305 12.96 -15.18 20.61
C GLN A 305 13.26 -14.13 19.53
N ALA A 306 12.23 -13.73 18.79
CA ALA A 306 12.36 -12.63 17.85
C ALA A 306 12.63 -11.32 18.59
N ALA A 307 13.57 -10.55 18.09
CA ALA A 307 13.84 -9.21 18.59
C ALA A 307 13.01 -8.22 17.74
N ILE A 308 12.09 -7.54 18.41
CA ILE A 308 11.29 -6.44 17.85
C ILE A 308 11.69 -5.17 18.60
N ASP A 309 11.96 -4.11 17.87
CA ASP A 309 12.46 -2.85 18.41
C ASP A 309 11.78 -1.65 17.74
N SER A 310 11.86 -0.50 18.40
CA SER A 310 11.36 0.78 17.93
C SER A 310 12.43 1.85 18.14
N GLY A 311 12.68 2.66 17.13
CA GLY A 311 13.74 3.66 17.23
C GLY A 311 14.07 4.33 15.91
N THR A 312 15.34 4.73 15.79
CA THR A 312 15.87 5.39 14.58
C THR A 312 17.09 4.65 14.07
N TYR A 313 17.04 4.20 12.82
CA TYR A 313 18.15 3.57 12.15
C TYR A 313 18.84 4.54 11.21
N ARG A 314 20.13 4.81 11.46
CA ARG A 314 20.96 5.69 10.61
C ARG A 314 21.88 4.88 9.72
N PHE A 315 21.96 5.29 8.45
CA PHE A 315 22.87 4.68 7.49
C PHE A 315 23.47 5.73 6.53
N GLY A 316 24.72 5.52 6.15
CA GLY A 316 25.42 6.41 5.23
C GLY A 316 25.00 6.17 3.79
N VAL A 317 24.73 7.27 3.10
CA VAL A 317 24.44 7.32 1.65
C VAL A 317 25.29 8.44 1.08
N ILE A 318 26.41 8.12 0.43
CA ILE A 318 27.38 9.14 -0.02
C ILE A 318 27.35 9.24 -1.54
N GLY A 319 26.85 10.36 -2.04
CA GLY A 319 26.84 10.67 -3.44
C GLY A 319 25.81 11.72 -3.82
N LYS A 320 25.71 12.04 -5.10
CA LYS A 320 24.72 12.99 -5.62
C LYS A 320 23.32 12.38 -5.58
N SER A 321 22.30 13.17 -5.22
CA SER A 321 20.92 12.70 -5.08
C SER A 321 20.38 12.01 -6.33
N SER A 322 20.67 12.54 -7.52
CA SER A 322 20.24 11.98 -8.81
C SER A 322 20.96 10.71 -9.22
N ASP A 323 22.00 10.32 -8.52
CA ASP A 323 22.89 9.21 -8.91
C ASP A 323 22.82 8.05 -7.90
N ILE A 324 21.84 8.07 -6.99
CA ILE A 324 21.72 7.07 -5.93
C ILE A 324 20.26 6.68 -5.74
N ASP A 325 19.99 5.38 -5.84
CA ASP A 325 18.73 4.79 -5.42
C ASP A 325 18.86 4.23 -4.00
N VAL A 326 17.89 4.53 -3.16
CA VAL A 326 17.79 4.02 -1.78
C VAL A 326 16.48 3.25 -1.64
N VAL A 327 16.60 1.98 -1.26
CA VAL A 327 15.49 1.06 -1.11
C VAL A 327 15.50 0.44 0.28
N LEU A 328 14.34 0.46 0.94
CA LEU A 328 14.06 -0.36 2.12
C LEU A 328 13.34 -1.63 1.66
N GLU A 329 13.83 -2.79 2.08
CA GLU A 329 13.27 -4.07 1.69
C GLU A 329 13.21 -5.02 2.88
N SER A 330 12.13 -5.79 3.01
CA SER A 330 12.03 -6.87 3.96
C SER A 330 11.33 -8.07 3.35
N SER A 331 11.98 -9.22 3.39
CA SER A 331 11.38 -10.53 3.04
C SER A 331 11.15 -11.38 4.29
N SER A 332 11.26 -10.79 5.46
CA SER A 332 11.08 -11.47 6.73
C SER A 332 9.59 -11.58 7.09
N HIS A 333 9.27 -12.64 7.85
CA HIS A 333 7.95 -12.81 8.45
C HIS A 333 7.70 -11.90 9.67
N PHE A 334 8.66 -11.04 10.04
CA PHE A 334 8.51 -10.06 11.10
C PHE A 334 7.85 -8.78 10.59
N PRO A 335 7.17 -8.04 11.47
CA PRO A 335 6.64 -6.73 11.11
C PRO A 335 7.77 -5.77 10.73
N CYS A 336 7.44 -4.86 9.82
CA CYS A 336 8.33 -3.82 9.36
C CYS A 336 7.51 -2.54 9.16
N VAL A 337 7.57 -1.61 10.11
CA VAL A 337 6.76 -0.39 10.14
C VAL A 337 7.66 0.83 10.14
N PHE A 338 7.61 1.62 9.09
CA PHE A 338 8.33 2.89 8.97
C PHE A 338 7.40 4.07 9.19
N GLN A 339 7.81 5.01 10.03
CA GLN A 339 7.01 6.19 10.38
C GLN A 339 7.46 7.42 9.59
N SER A 340 8.77 7.66 9.52
CA SER A 340 9.34 8.79 8.80
C SER A 340 10.77 8.49 8.37
N ALA A 341 11.26 9.29 7.44
CA ALA A 341 12.66 9.27 7.05
C ALA A 341 13.17 10.70 6.89
N GLU A 342 14.38 10.91 7.35
CA GLU A 342 15.11 12.17 7.21
C GLU A 342 16.41 11.91 6.47
N TYR A 343 16.90 12.90 5.74
CA TYR A 343 18.22 12.85 5.12
C TYR A 343 19.05 14.06 5.47
N GLU A 344 20.36 13.85 5.57
CA GLU A 344 21.37 14.87 5.74
C GLU A 344 22.14 15.02 4.43
N ALA A 345 22.25 16.24 3.92
CA ALA A 345 22.91 16.50 2.67
C ALA A 345 23.61 17.87 2.64
N PHE A 346 24.59 18.01 1.75
CA PHE A 346 25.15 19.32 1.40
C PHE A 346 24.61 19.80 0.06
N PHE A 347 24.20 21.05 0.01
CA PHE A 347 23.73 21.68 -1.21
C PHE A 347 24.69 22.76 -1.67
N ASN A 348 25.15 22.65 -2.90
CA ASN A 348 26.01 23.63 -3.55
C ASN A 348 25.35 24.16 -4.83
N LEU A 349 25.11 25.45 -4.87
CA LEU A 349 24.73 26.13 -6.12
C LEU A 349 25.92 26.15 -7.08
N ARG A 350 25.73 25.74 -8.33
CA ARG A 350 26.74 25.96 -9.36
C ARG A 350 26.87 27.46 -9.59
N SER A 351 28.05 28.02 -9.32
CA SER A 351 28.34 29.38 -9.77
C SER A 351 28.24 29.41 -11.28
N ARG A 352 27.38 30.28 -11.83
CA ARG A 352 27.45 30.61 -13.26
C ARG A 352 28.82 31.26 -13.48
N ARG A 353 29.74 30.58 -14.16
CA ARG A 353 30.83 31.26 -14.82
C ARG A 353 30.19 32.12 -15.93
N MET A 354 30.21 33.43 -15.76
CA MET A 354 29.96 34.35 -16.85
C MET A 354 31.09 34.24 -17.87
#